data_cc33b6fe27eee3e6e489ce5ffe9c9ffb
#
_entry.id   cc33b6fe27eee3e6e489ce5ffe9c9ffb
#
_cell.length_a   1.000
_cell.length_b   1.000
_cell.length_c   1.000
_cell.angle_alpha   90.00
_cell.angle_beta   90.00
_cell.angle_gamma   90.00
#
_symmetry.space_group_name_H-M   'P 1'
#
loop_
_entity.id
_entity.type
_entity.pdbx_description
1 polymer ?
#
loop_
_entity_poly.entity_id
_entity_poly.type
_entity_poly.pdbx_seq_one_letter_code
_entity_poly.pdbx_strand_id
1 'polypeptide(L)'
;MHLIMLDTCVWLDISSKKSELPMLTAIEHLVGDGSIKILLPDLIRAEYERNKDRVIEATRKRLSSEFRVIKGVIESFGVEGKDTALRTLDDVNHRLPILSEVNQNTVNRVTKLFDMAHEVIISDAAKIRAAERAIAKKAPFHKQKNSVADAMLAEI
;
A
#
# COMPACT_ATOMS: atom_id res chain seq x y z
N MET A 1 -11.24 16.72 16.62
CA MET A 1 -9.97 16.16 16.11
C MET A 1 -9.93 14.67 16.48
N HIS A 2 -9.78 13.80 15.47
CA HIS A 2 -9.68 12.36 15.69
C HIS A 2 -8.25 11.89 15.42
N LEU A 3 -7.78 10.89 16.18
CA LEU A 3 -6.52 10.21 15.91
C LEU A 3 -6.82 8.98 15.07
N ILE A 4 -6.09 8.81 13.97
CA ILE A 4 -6.19 7.60 13.13
C ILE A 4 -4.82 6.96 13.00
N MET A 5 -4.79 5.65 13.07
CA MET A 5 -3.63 4.82 12.74
C MET A 5 -4.03 3.89 11.60
N LEU A 6 -3.25 3.90 10.53
CA LEU A 6 -3.44 3.00 9.39
C LEU A 6 -2.30 2.01 9.36
N ASP A 7 -2.63 0.75 9.10
CA ASP A 7 -1.64 -0.31 8.95
C ASP A 7 -0.76 -0.11 7.69
N THR A 8 0.44 -0.67 7.71
CA THR A 8 1.40 -0.62 6.60
C THR A 8 0.79 -1.07 5.28
N CYS A 9 -0.04 -2.13 5.29
CA CYS A 9 -0.68 -2.64 4.09
C CYS A 9 -1.59 -1.60 3.42
N VAL A 10 -2.28 -0.75 4.19
CA VAL A 10 -3.13 0.33 3.66
C VAL A 10 -2.28 1.40 2.97
N TRP A 11 -1.17 1.82 3.58
CA TRP A 11 -0.24 2.79 2.97
C TRP A 11 0.41 2.26 1.69
N LEU A 12 0.77 0.96 1.66
CA LEU A 12 1.31 0.31 0.47
C LEU A 12 0.26 0.20 -0.65
N ASP A 13 -0.99 -0.10 -0.31
CA ASP A 13 -2.11 -0.13 -1.27
C ASP A 13 -2.37 1.26 -1.86
N ILE A 14 -2.44 2.30 -1.04
CA ILE A 14 -2.55 3.70 -1.48
C ILE A 14 -1.42 4.07 -2.44
N SER A 15 -0.19 3.63 -2.18
CA SER A 15 0.97 3.97 -2.99
C SER A 15 1.04 3.20 -4.31
N SER A 16 0.39 2.04 -4.42
CA SER A 16 0.52 1.14 -5.56
C SER A 16 -0.73 1.03 -6.43
N LYS A 17 -1.91 1.42 -5.92
CA LYS A 17 -3.20 1.27 -6.60
C LYS A 17 -3.81 2.62 -6.92
N LYS A 18 -4.06 2.89 -8.20
CA LYS A 18 -4.70 4.13 -8.64
C LYS A 18 -6.12 4.31 -8.09
N SER A 19 -6.83 3.22 -7.81
CA SER A 19 -8.17 3.23 -7.20
C SER A 19 -8.18 3.87 -5.81
N GLU A 20 -7.04 3.91 -5.11
CA GLU A 20 -6.92 4.44 -3.75
C GLU A 20 -6.59 5.95 -3.71
N LEU A 21 -6.35 6.59 -4.85
CA LEU A 21 -6.07 8.03 -4.91
C LEU A 21 -7.17 8.92 -4.29
N PRO A 22 -8.47 8.62 -4.43
CA PRO A 22 -9.52 9.39 -3.75
C PRO A 22 -9.40 9.32 -2.24
N MET A 23 -9.03 8.16 -1.68
CA MET A 23 -8.81 7.98 -0.24
C MET A 23 -7.61 8.81 0.23
N LEU A 24 -6.51 8.79 -0.51
CA LEU A 24 -5.34 9.62 -0.20
C LEU A 24 -5.71 11.12 -0.17
N THR A 25 -6.45 11.59 -1.18
CA THR A 25 -6.88 12.98 -1.24
C THR A 25 -7.81 13.36 -0.08
N ALA A 26 -8.69 12.46 0.34
CA ALA A 26 -9.54 12.68 1.51
C ALA A 26 -8.73 12.76 2.80
N ILE A 27 -7.74 11.88 2.99
CA ILE A 27 -6.83 11.91 4.15
C ILE A 27 -6.06 13.24 4.18
N GLU A 28 -5.49 13.66 3.06
CA GLU A 28 -4.76 14.94 2.97
C GLU A 28 -5.64 16.14 3.35
N HIS A 29 -6.88 16.14 2.88
CA HIS A 29 -7.83 17.21 3.22
C HIS A 29 -8.13 17.22 4.71
N LEU A 30 -8.47 16.07 5.28
CA LEU A 30 -8.82 15.95 6.70
C LEU A 30 -7.64 16.21 7.65
N VAL A 31 -6.41 15.92 7.22
CA VAL A 31 -5.19 16.31 7.95
C VAL A 31 -4.97 17.81 7.82
N GLY A 32 -5.15 18.37 6.62
CA GLY A 32 -4.93 19.79 6.35
C GLY A 32 -5.89 20.72 7.09
N ASP A 33 -7.15 20.33 7.28
CA ASP A 33 -8.15 21.08 8.05
C ASP A 33 -8.13 20.79 9.56
N GLY A 34 -7.26 19.87 10.01
CA GLY A 34 -7.12 19.50 11.42
C GLY A 34 -8.23 18.60 11.97
N SER A 35 -9.11 18.07 11.12
CA SER A 35 -10.18 17.14 11.53
C SER A 35 -9.61 15.82 12.05
N ILE A 36 -8.53 15.34 11.42
CA ILE A 36 -7.81 14.13 11.82
C ILE A 36 -6.32 14.42 12.05
N LYS A 37 -5.70 13.58 12.87
CA LYS A 37 -4.26 13.52 13.06
C LYS A 37 -3.81 12.07 12.87
N ILE A 38 -2.78 11.86 12.08
CA ILE A 38 -2.21 10.54 11.85
C ILE A 38 -1.32 10.18 13.03
N LEU A 39 -1.56 9.02 13.63
CA LEU A 39 -0.66 8.36 14.57
C LEU A 39 0.23 7.41 13.76
N LEU A 40 1.54 7.63 13.77
CA LEU A 40 2.49 6.87 12.97
C LEU A 40 3.53 6.19 13.87
N PRO A 41 3.32 4.91 14.22
CA PRO A 41 4.37 4.12 14.85
C PRO A 41 5.62 4.01 13.97
N ASP A 42 6.79 4.11 14.58
CA ASP A 42 8.09 3.98 13.93
C ASP A 42 8.22 2.68 13.11
N LEU A 43 7.62 1.60 13.60
CA LEU A 43 7.53 0.32 12.91
C LEU A 43 6.80 0.41 11.57
N ILE A 44 5.66 1.12 11.51
CA ILE A 44 4.87 1.30 10.29
C ILE A 44 5.68 2.08 9.25
N ARG A 45 6.33 3.18 9.65
CA ARG A 45 7.21 3.96 8.78
C ARG A 45 8.34 3.08 8.23
N ALA A 46 9.04 2.37 9.10
CA ALA A 46 10.16 1.52 8.71
C ALA A 46 9.75 0.37 7.79
N GLU A 47 8.58 -0.23 8.03
CA GLU A 47 8.05 -1.31 7.21
C GLU A 47 7.57 -0.80 5.83
N TYR A 48 6.93 0.35 5.79
CA TYR A 48 6.54 1.02 4.55
C TYR A 48 7.77 1.31 3.68
N GLU A 49 8.80 1.97 4.23
CA GLU A 49 10.02 2.31 3.51
C GLU A 49 10.71 1.06 2.91
N ARG A 50 10.75 -0.04 3.65
CA ARG A 50 11.35 -1.30 3.16
C ARG A 50 10.56 -1.97 2.04
N ASN A 51 9.24 -1.76 1.98
CA ASN A 51 8.37 -2.55 1.10
C ASN A 51 7.81 -1.76 -0.08
N LYS A 52 7.76 -0.42 -0.04
CA LYS A 52 7.09 0.42 -1.04
C LYS A 52 7.54 0.11 -2.48
N ASP A 53 8.84 0.09 -2.74
CA ASP A 53 9.36 -0.10 -4.10
C ASP A 53 9.06 -1.51 -4.62
N ARG A 54 9.19 -2.52 -3.75
CA ARG A 54 8.87 -3.91 -4.10
C ARG A 54 7.39 -4.09 -4.43
N VAL A 55 6.49 -3.46 -3.68
CA VAL A 55 5.04 -3.57 -3.88
C VAL A 55 4.61 -2.84 -5.15
N ILE A 56 5.16 -1.65 -5.42
CA ILE A 56 4.91 -0.89 -6.64
C ILE A 56 5.36 -1.70 -7.86
N GLU A 57 6.57 -2.26 -7.82
CA GLU A 57 7.10 -3.05 -8.92
C GLU A 57 6.32 -4.36 -9.13
N ALA A 58 5.89 -5.03 -8.05
CA ALA A 58 5.03 -6.21 -8.13
C ALA A 58 3.67 -5.88 -8.77
N THR A 59 3.08 -4.74 -8.42
CA THR A 59 1.81 -4.28 -9.01
C THR A 59 1.97 -3.99 -10.50
N ARG A 60 3.07 -3.33 -10.91
CA ARG A 60 3.40 -3.08 -12.31
C ARG A 60 3.57 -4.37 -13.11
N LYS A 61 4.32 -5.34 -12.59
CA LYS A 61 4.55 -6.64 -13.22
C LYS A 61 3.24 -7.43 -13.39
N ARG A 62 2.40 -7.43 -12.35
CA ARG A 62 1.09 -8.07 -12.41
C ARG A 62 0.24 -7.46 -13.52
N LEU A 63 0.13 -6.13 -13.57
CA LEU A 63 -0.64 -5.44 -14.59
C LEU A 63 -0.14 -5.76 -16.00
N SER A 64 1.18 -5.73 -16.22
CA SER A 64 1.78 -6.11 -17.52
C SER A 64 1.48 -7.57 -17.91
N SER A 65 1.45 -8.48 -16.94
CA SER A 65 1.08 -9.88 -17.16
C SER A 65 -0.40 -10.03 -17.53
N GLU A 66 -1.29 -9.29 -16.86
CA GLU A 66 -2.73 -9.27 -17.16
C GLU A 66 -2.98 -8.76 -18.59
N PHE A 67 -2.30 -7.70 -19.03
CA PHE A 67 -2.36 -7.21 -20.40
C PHE A 67 -1.93 -8.27 -21.42
N ARG A 68 -0.88 -9.03 -21.14
CA ARG A 68 -0.42 -10.12 -22.02
C ARG A 68 -1.48 -11.21 -22.17
N VAL A 69 -2.14 -11.59 -21.08
CA VAL A 69 -3.23 -12.58 -21.10
C VAL A 69 -4.40 -12.07 -21.92
N ILE A 70 -4.85 -10.82 -21.70
CA ILE A 70 -5.95 -10.21 -22.46
C ILE A 70 -5.61 -10.16 -23.96
N LYS A 71 -4.38 -9.77 -24.31
CA LYS A 71 -3.90 -9.75 -25.70
C LYS A 71 -4.00 -11.14 -26.33
N GLY A 72 -3.54 -12.18 -25.64
CA GLY A 72 -3.65 -13.57 -26.13
C GLY A 72 -5.09 -14.03 -26.33
N VAL A 73 -6.01 -13.63 -25.46
CA VAL A 73 -7.44 -13.92 -25.61
C VAL A 73 -8.02 -13.23 -26.87
N ILE A 74 -7.71 -11.94 -27.06
CA ILE A 74 -8.17 -11.20 -28.26
C ILE A 74 -7.56 -11.78 -29.53
N GLU A 75 -6.29 -12.17 -29.52
CA GLU A 75 -5.61 -12.82 -30.66
C GLU A 75 -6.26 -14.15 -31.05
N SER A 76 -6.69 -14.92 -30.05
CA SER A 76 -7.24 -16.27 -30.25
C SER A 76 -8.73 -16.26 -30.61
N PHE A 77 -9.52 -15.38 -30.04
CA PHE A 77 -10.98 -15.40 -30.10
C PHE A 77 -11.61 -14.13 -30.69
N GLY A 78 -10.82 -13.07 -30.90
CA GLY A 78 -11.33 -11.81 -31.44
C GLY A 78 -11.73 -11.95 -32.89
N VAL A 79 -12.91 -11.41 -33.25
CA VAL A 79 -13.46 -11.44 -34.62
C VAL A 79 -13.43 -10.02 -35.20
N GLU A 80 -14.54 -9.33 -35.15
CA GLU A 80 -14.65 -7.95 -35.62
C GLU A 80 -14.00 -6.97 -34.65
N GLY A 81 -13.22 -6.02 -35.16
CA GLY A 81 -12.52 -5.00 -34.31
C GLY A 81 -11.26 -5.48 -33.59
N LYS A 82 -10.79 -6.72 -33.86
CA LYS A 82 -9.59 -7.32 -33.25
C LYS A 82 -8.37 -6.40 -33.32
N ASP A 83 -8.04 -5.89 -34.51
CA ASP A 83 -6.84 -5.06 -34.72
C ASP A 83 -6.92 -3.74 -33.97
N THR A 84 -8.11 -3.14 -33.89
CA THR A 84 -8.33 -1.92 -33.12
C THR A 84 -8.15 -2.16 -31.63
N ALA A 85 -8.70 -3.27 -31.11
CA ALA A 85 -8.54 -3.65 -29.71
C ALA A 85 -7.08 -3.93 -29.34
N LEU A 86 -6.34 -4.64 -30.19
CA LEU A 86 -4.92 -4.92 -29.99
C LEU A 86 -4.07 -3.64 -29.99
N ARG A 87 -4.31 -2.71 -30.92
CA ARG A 87 -3.63 -1.40 -30.96
C ARG A 87 -3.90 -0.59 -29.70
N THR A 88 -5.15 -0.55 -29.25
CA THR A 88 -5.52 0.16 -28.03
C THR A 88 -4.82 -0.44 -26.80
N LEU A 89 -4.74 -1.78 -26.70
CA LEU A 89 -4.01 -2.46 -25.63
C LEU A 89 -2.51 -2.16 -25.67
N ASP A 90 -1.90 -2.18 -26.86
CA ASP A 90 -0.47 -1.87 -27.02
C ASP A 90 -0.19 -0.41 -26.64
N ASP A 91 -1.03 0.55 -27.02
CA ASP A 91 -0.90 1.95 -26.63
C ASP A 91 -0.99 2.13 -25.11
N VAL A 92 -1.94 1.47 -24.45
CA VAL A 92 -2.05 1.49 -23.00
C VAL A 92 -0.83 0.83 -22.34
N ASN A 93 -0.37 -0.29 -22.85
CA ASN A 93 0.81 -0.99 -22.31
C ASN A 93 2.09 -0.14 -22.43
N HIS A 94 2.26 0.60 -23.52
CA HIS A 94 3.36 1.55 -23.70
C HIS A 94 3.35 2.71 -22.71
N ARG A 95 2.17 3.04 -22.18
CA ARG A 95 2.01 4.09 -21.13
C ARG A 95 2.20 3.57 -19.70
N LEU A 96 2.37 2.27 -19.50
CA LEU A 96 2.64 1.69 -18.17
C LEU A 96 3.89 2.28 -17.47
N PRO A 97 4.99 2.62 -18.14
CA PRO A 97 6.11 3.31 -17.51
C PRO A 97 5.74 4.68 -16.91
N ILE A 98 4.80 5.41 -17.54
CA ILE A 98 4.29 6.69 -17.02
C ILE A 98 3.54 6.49 -15.69
N LEU A 99 2.97 5.31 -15.46
CA LEU A 99 2.36 4.95 -14.18
C LEU A 99 3.40 4.90 -13.03
N SER A 100 4.66 4.67 -13.34
CA SER A 100 5.73 4.73 -12.32
C SER A 100 5.94 6.15 -11.80
N GLU A 101 5.79 7.18 -12.63
CA GLU A 101 5.84 8.58 -12.21
C GLU A 101 4.63 8.95 -11.34
N VAL A 102 3.44 8.44 -11.71
CA VAL A 102 2.22 8.64 -10.89
C VAL A 102 2.38 7.97 -9.53
N ASN A 103 2.94 6.75 -9.49
CA ASN A 103 3.21 6.05 -8.24
C ASN A 103 4.26 6.79 -7.40
N GLN A 104 5.32 7.35 -8.02
CA GLN A 104 6.31 8.15 -7.32
C GLN A 104 5.69 9.42 -6.71
N ASN A 105 4.80 10.09 -7.44
CA ASN A 105 4.06 11.22 -6.90
C ASN A 105 3.18 10.80 -5.70
N THR A 106 2.52 9.66 -5.78
CA THR A 106 1.71 9.11 -4.67
C THR A 106 2.58 8.79 -3.46
N VAL A 107 3.74 8.16 -3.66
CA VAL A 107 4.73 7.92 -2.59
C VAL A 107 5.15 9.22 -1.93
N ASN A 108 5.46 10.26 -2.71
CA ASN A 108 5.84 11.56 -2.18
C ASN A 108 4.72 12.20 -1.34
N ARG A 109 3.46 12.03 -1.74
CA ARG A 109 2.29 12.50 -0.97
C ARG A 109 2.14 11.75 0.35
N VAL A 110 2.28 10.42 0.34
CA VAL A 110 2.27 9.60 1.57
C VAL A 110 3.42 10.00 2.50
N THR A 111 4.63 10.19 1.96
CA THR A 111 5.79 10.63 2.77
C THR A 111 5.52 11.97 3.44
N LYS A 112 4.91 12.93 2.73
CA LYS A 112 4.51 14.23 3.33
C LYS A 112 3.52 14.06 4.47
N LEU A 113 2.55 13.14 4.35
CA LEU A 113 1.62 12.82 5.45
C LEU A 113 2.34 12.22 6.64
N PHE A 114 3.34 11.36 6.42
CA PHE A 114 4.19 10.80 7.47
C PHE A 114 5.00 11.88 8.19
N ASP A 115 5.52 12.87 7.47
CA ASP A 115 6.28 13.99 8.04
C ASP A 115 5.39 14.94 8.89
N MET A 116 4.08 14.94 8.62
CA MET A 116 3.09 15.70 9.39
C MET A 116 2.46 14.88 10.53
N ALA A 117 2.72 13.57 10.57
CA ALA A 117 2.12 12.66 11.52
C ALA A 117 2.69 12.83 12.93
N HIS A 118 1.90 12.39 13.93
CA HIS A 118 2.41 12.22 15.28
C HIS A 118 3.14 10.88 15.36
N GLU A 119 4.46 10.95 15.39
CA GLU A 119 5.31 9.76 15.45
C GLU A 119 5.29 9.15 16.86
N VAL A 120 5.18 7.83 16.94
CA VAL A 120 5.19 7.05 18.17
C VAL A 120 6.30 6.03 18.10
N ILE A 121 7.25 6.12 19.02
CA ILE A 121 8.31 5.13 19.18
C ILE A 121 7.77 3.96 20.01
N ILE A 122 7.82 2.76 19.46
CA ILE A 122 7.41 1.54 20.17
C ILE A 122 8.37 1.27 21.32
N SER A 123 7.85 1.31 22.54
CA SER A 123 8.66 1.08 23.75
C SER A 123 9.17 -0.36 23.84
N ASP A 124 10.29 -0.56 24.52
CA ASP A 124 10.82 -1.92 24.77
C ASP A 124 9.86 -2.76 25.59
N ALA A 125 9.09 -2.14 26.49
CA ALA A 125 8.03 -2.82 27.23
C ALA A 125 6.94 -3.38 26.29
N ALA A 126 6.53 -2.64 25.26
CA ALA A 126 5.58 -3.13 24.24
C ALA A 126 6.17 -4.28 23.41
N LYS A 127 7.45 -4.20 23.05
CA LYS A 127 8.16 -5.29 22.35
C LYS A 127 8.21 -6.57 23.19
N ILE A 128 8.50 -6.45 24.49
CA ILE A 128 8.53 -7.58 25.43
C ILE A 128 7.14 -8.21 25.53
N ARG A 129 6.07 -7.40 25.73
CA ARG A 129 4.71 -7.92 25.80
C ARG A 129 4.28 -8.60 24.49
N ALA A 130 4.68 -8.08 23.34
CA ALA A 130 4.43 -8.73 22.05
C ALA A 130 5.15 -10.08 21.95
N ALA A 131 6.39 -10.19 22.41
CA ALA A 131 7.13 -11.46 22.47
C ALA A 131 6.46 -12.47 23.42
N GLU A 132 6.00 -12.04 24.60
CA GLU A 132 5.25 -12.89 25.53
C GLU A 132 3.94 -13.42 24.92
N ARG A 133 3.21 -12.58 24.16
CA ARG A 133 2.03 -13.02 23.38
C ARG A 133 2.39 -14.11 22.37
N ALA A 134 3.52 -13.96 21.67
CA ALA A 134 3.99 -14.94 20.70
C ALA A 134 4.30 -16.29 21.36
N ILE A 135 5.04 -16.28 22.46
CA ILE A 135 5.38 -17.49 23.25
C ILE A 135 4.11 -18.18 23.78
N ALA A 136 3.17 -17.38 24.29
CA ALA A 136 1.91 -17.87 24.85
C ALA A 136 0.85 -18.23 23.78
N LYS A 137 1.17 -18.11 22.48
CA LYS A 137 0.23 -18.30 21.34
C LYS A 137 -1.08 -17.54 21.49
N LYS A 138 -1.05 -16.35 22.13
CA LYS A 138 -2.20 -15.44 22.23
C LYS A 138 -2.37 -14.67 20.93
N ALA A 139 -3.53 -14.05 20.73
CA ALA A 139 -3.75 -13.19 19.58
C ALA A 139 -2.64 -12.12 19.45
N PRO A 140 -2.15 -11.86 18.22
CA PRO A 140 -2.56 -12.36 16.91
C PRO A 140 -1.95 -13.71 16.48
N PHE A 141 -1.15 -14.37 17.34
CA PHE A 141 -0.38 -15.58 17.02
C PHE A 141 -1.18 -16.90 17.09
N HIS A 142 -2.48 -16.85 17.36
CA HIS A 142 -3.33 -18.03 17.45
C HIS A 142 -3.64 -18.71 16.09
N LYS A 143 -3.36 -18.03 14.99
CA LYS A 143 -3.44 -18.56 13.63
C LYS A 143 -2.06 -18.40 13.01
N GLN A 144 -1.38 -19.44 12.69
CA GLN A 144 -0.07 -19.64 12.01
C GLN A 144 0.57 -18.43 11.26
N LYS A 145 0.18 -17.19 11.52
CA LYS A 145 0.78 -15.96 11.00
C LYS A 145 1.78 -15.41 12.00
N ASN A 146 2.99 -15.15 11.55
CA ASN A 146 3.96 -14.36 12.30
C ASN A 146 3.53 -12.86 12.23
N SER A 147 2.74 -12.44 13.20
CA SER A 147 2.21 -11.08 13.30
C SER A 147 2.85 -10.35 14.48
N VAL A 148 4.19 -10.38 14.56
CA VAL A 148 4.93 -9.67 15.64
C VAL A 148 4.67 -8.17 15.56
N ALA A 149 4.62 -7.61 14.35
CA ALA A 149 4.27 -6.22 14.12
C ALA A 149 2.87 -5.89 14.64
N ASP A 150 1.85 -6.68 14.28
CA ASP A 150 0.48 -6.50 14.76
C ASP A 150 0.38 -6.59 16.29
N ALA A 151 1.17 -7.49 16.90
CA ALA A 151 1.21 -7.60 18.36
C ALA A 151 1.83 -6.38 19.03
N MET A 152 2.89 -5.78 18.44
CA MET A 152 3.50 -4.55 18.94
C MET A 152 2.54 -3.36 18.81
N LEU A 153 1.82 -3.25 17.69
CA LEU A 153 0.83 -2.21 17.47
C LEU A 153 -0.34 -2.30 18.43
N ALA A 154 -0.74 -3.51 18.84
CA ALA A 154 -1.80 -3.72 19.82
C ALA A 154 -1.40 -3.34 21.26
N GLU A 155 -0.11 -3.09 21.51
CA GLU A 155 0.42 -2.71 22.83
C GLU A 155 0.69 -1.19 22.98
N ILE A 156 0.41 -0.42 21.92
CA ILE A 156 0.46 1.05 21.94
C ILE A 156 -0.86 1.61 22.46
#